data_70456c32abeda81f36ec3364c43c9eab
#
_entry.id   70456c32abeda81f36ec3364c43c9eab
#
_cell.length_a   1.000
_cell.length_b   1.000
_cell.length_c   1.000
_cell.angle_alpha   90.00
_cell.angle_beta   90.00
_cell.angle_gamma   90.00
#
_symmetry.space_group_name_H-M   'P 1'
#
loop_
_entity.id
_entity.type
_entity.pdbx_description
1 polymer ?
#
loop_
_entity_poly.entity_id
_entity_poly.type
_entity_poly.pdbx_seq_one_letter_code
_entity_poly.pdbx_strand_id
1 'polypeptide(L)'
;LAHGFRGSMDGGGRAAVLAEMASECCNVIRFNFNGSQILSKQVEELEAVLAYVRLKFSAGKIFLLGRSLGGAAALVAASRSAYITGLVLWAAPNDLQATFRNALGAEAYNALSAGQTLYLNDERGELTLTPDFITDFAKYDLQGILRNWRKRPLLILHGEKDETVAVDQARLTFALAGVPKKLVIINGGDHSFTNHGNKAAAEVVGWLKDRL
;
A
#
# COMPACT_ATOMS: atom_id res chain seq x y z
N LEU A 1 -0.35 5.50 -7.93
CA LEU A 1 -0.78 4.20 -7.39
C LEU A 1 0.42 3.30 -7.25
N ALA A 2 0.72 2.86 -6.02
CA ALA A 2 1.85 2.01 -5.66
C ALA A 2 1.37 0.58 -5.40
N HIS A 3 1.94 -0.40 -6.12
CA HIS A 3 1.60 -1.81 -5.97
C HIS A 3 2.29 -2.46 -4.76
N GLY A 4 1.83 -3.65 -4.35
CA GLY A 4 2.36 -4.39 -3.21
C GLY A 4 3.52 -5.32 -3.55
N PHE A 5 3.87 -6.17 -2.58
CA PHE A 5 4.92 -7.19 -2.66
C PHE A 5 4.71 -8.10 -3.88
N ARG A 6 5.76 -8.26 -4.71
CA ARG A 6 5.72 -9.00 -5.99
C ARG A 6 4.59 -8.56 -6.94
N GLY A 7 4.07 -7.34 -6.76
CA GLY A 7 3.05 -6.79 -7.62
C GLY A 7 3.62 -6.10 -8.85
N SER A 8 2.72 -5.61 -9.69
CA SER A 8 3.03 -4.72 -10.79
C SER A 8 1.89 -3.72 -10.99
N MET A 9 2.12 -2.69 -11.80
CA MET A 9 1.09 -1.69 -12.11
C MET A 9 -0.15 -2.31 -12.82
N ASP A 10 0.01 -3.47 -13.46
CA ASP A 10 -1.08 -4.19 -14.15
C ASP A 10 -1.48 -5.49 -13.44
N GLY A 11 -0.83 -5.82 -12.32
CA GLY A 11 -1.02 -7.06 -11.58
C GLY A 11 -2.46 -7.29 -11.14
N GLY A 12 -3.01 -8.46 -11.51
CA GLY A 12 -4.36 -8.90 -11.15
C GLY A 12 -5.50 -8.03 -11.69
N GLY A 13 -5.24 -7.10 -12.61
CA GLY A 13 -6.24 -6.26 -13.27
C GLY A 13 -6.91 -5.19 -12.40
N ARG A 14 -6.82 -5.29 -11.06
CA ARG A 14 -7.55 -4.39 -10.13
C ARG A 14 -7.06 -2.96 -10.18
N ALA A 15 -5.76 -2.76 -10.36
CA ALA A 15 -5.18 -1.45 -10.55
C ALA A 15 -5.63 -0.81 -11.87
N ALA A 16 -5.82 -1.64 -12.92
CA ALA A 16 -6.36 -1.19 -14.20
C ALA A 16 -7.84 -0.77 -14.06
N VAL A 17 -8.66 -1.62 -13.43
CA VAL A 17 -10.08 -1.30 -13.15
C VAL A 17 -10.21 0.00 -12.34
N LEU A 18 -9.43 0.15 -11.27
CA LEU A 18 -9.44 1.37 -10.47
C LEU A 18 -9.00 2.58 -11.31
N ALA A 19 -7.95 2.44 -12.14
CA ALA A 19 -7.46 3.53 -12.97
C ALA A 19 -8.49 3.93 -14.04
N GLU A 20 -9.16 2.97 -14.66
CA GLU A 20 -10.23 3.23 -15.61
C GLU A 20 -11.37 4.01 -14.96
N MET A 21 -11.90 3.52 -13.83
CA MET A 21 -12.98 4.20 -13.11
C MET A 21 -12.57 5.59 -12.59
N ALA A 22 -11.34 5.75 -12.12
CA ALA A 22 -10.84 7.03 -11.60
C ALA A 22 -10.52 8.03 -12.72
N SER A 23 -10.23 7.56 -13.94
CA SER A 23 -9.92 8.42 -15.08
C SER A 23 -11.08 9.36 -15.48
N GLU A 24 -12.31 9.01 -15.06
CA GLU A 24 -13.49 9.89 -15.23
C GLU A 24 -13.40 11.20 -14.41
N CYS A 25 -12.59 11.25 -13.36
CA CYS A 25 -12.54 12.39 -12.46
C CYS A 25 -11.14 12.93 -12.17
N CYS A 26 -10.08 12.17 -12.47
CA CYS A 26 -8.70 12.59 -12.25
C CYS A 26 -7.70 11.87 -13.17
N ASN A 27 -6.51 12.44 -13.33
CA ASN A 27 -5.41 11.75 -13.97
C ASN A 27 -4.86 10.66 -13.04
N VAL A 28 -4.63 9.45 -13.58
CA VAL A 28 -4.13 8.32 -12.81
C VAL A 28 -2.74 7.93 -13.30
N ILE A 29 -1.78 7.91 -12.38
CA ILE A 29 -0.41 7.46 -12.64
C ILE A 29 -0.21 6.14 -11.93
N ARG A 30 0.15 5.12 -12.70
CA ARG A 30 0.59 3.80 -12.24
C ARG A 30 2.03 3.61 -12.67
N PHE A 31 2.81 2.91 -11.88
CA PHE A 31 4.21 2.63 -12.17
C PHE A 31 4.62 1.29 -11.56
N ASN A 32 5.73 0.73 -12.02
CA ASN A 32 6.38 -0.42 -11.42
C ASN A 32 7.56 0.03 -10.56
N PHE A 33 7.68 -0.56 -9.36
CA PHE A 33 8.93 -0.53 -8.61
C PHE A 33 10.01 -1.34 -9.34
N ASN A 34 11.29 -1.02 -9.13
CA ASN A 34 12.44 -1.67 -9.78
C ASN A 34 12.69 -3.13 -9.35
N GLY A 35 11.70 -3.78 -8.74
CA GLY A 35 11.77 -5.16 -8.31
C GLY A 35 12.37 -5.36 -6.92
N SER A 36 13.03 -4.37 -6.33
CA SER A 36 13.40 -4.43 -4.91
C SER A 36 12.14 -4.48 -4.05
N GLN A 37 12.10 -5.46 -3.16
CA GLN A 37 11.03 -5.58 -2.18
C GLN A 37 11.35 -4.84 -0.87
N ILE A 38 12.51 -4.21 -0.76
CA ILE A 38 12.98 -3.46 0.41
C ILE A 38 12.17 -2.17 0.53
N LEU A 39 11.57 -1.95 1.69
CA LEU A 39 10.65 -0.82 1.91
C LEU A 39 11.32 0.54 1.68
N SER A 40 12.56 0.74 2.17
CA SER A 40 13.31 1.99 1.97
C SER A 40 13.47 2.30 0.47
N LYS A 41 13.76 1.29 -0.35
CA LYS A 41 13.89 1.46 -1.81
C LYS A 41 12.56 1.83 -2.45
N GLN A 42 11.47 1.16 -2.05
CA GLN A 42 10.15 1.51 -2.56
C GLN A 42 9.72 2.92 -2.15
N VAL A 43 10.10 3.38 -0.96
CA VAL A 43 9.85 4.76 -0.52
C VAL A 43 10.64 5.75 -1.39
N GLU A 44 11.95 5.53 -1.60
CA GLU A 44 12.78 6.37 -2.46
C GLU A 44 12.23 6.48 -3.89
N GLU A 45 11.87 5.34 -4.49
CA GLU A 45 11.29 5.29 -5.84
C GLU A 45 9.94 6.01 -5.93
N LEU A 46 9.10 5.84 -4.91
CA LEU A 46 7.81 6.53 -4.84
C LEU A 46 7.98 8.04 -4.67
N GLU A 47 8.94 8.50 -3.85
CA GLU A 47 9.28 9.91 -3.73
C GLU A 47 9.79 10.50 -5.06
N ALA A 48 10.56 9.73 -5.83
CA ALA A 48 10.99 10.13 -7.18
C ALA A 48 9.80 10.26 -8.16
N VAL A 49 8.86 9.31 -8.13
CA VAL A 49 7.62 9.40 -8.91
C VAL A 49 6.80 10.62 -8.53
N LEU A 50 6.67 10.91 -7.24
CA LEU A 50 5.95 12.09 -6.77
C LEU A 50 6.62 13.40 -7.20
N ALA A 51 7.94 13.45 -7.19
CA ALA A 51 8.71 14.60 -7.70
C ALA A 51 8.49 14.79 -9.21
N TYR A 52 8.50 13.70 -9.99
CA TYR A 52 8.18 13.73 -11.41
C TYR A 52 6.76 14.27 -11.68
N VAL A 53 5.77 13.77 -10.92
CA VAL A 53 4.38 14.22 -11.05
C VAL A 53 4.26 15.72 -10.82
N ARG A 54 4.91 16.25 -9.79
CA ARG A 54 4.91 17.69 -9.50
C ARG A 54 5.58 18.51 -10.59
N LEU A 55 6.64 17.99 -11.19
CA LEU A 55 7.37 18.69 -12.27
C LEU A 55 6.58 18.73 -13.58
N LYS A 56 5.90 17.62 -13.91
CA LYS A 56 5.25 17.44 -15.22
C LYS A 56 3.81 17.86 -15.27
N PHE A 57 3.11 17.87 -14.13
CA PHE A 57 1.71 18.19 -14.06
C PHE A 57 1.49 19.32 -13.08
N SER A 58 0.78 20.36 -13.51
CA SER A 58 0.33 21.46 -12.62
C SER A 58 -0.80 20.95 -11.72
N ALA A 59 -0.49 19.93 -10.92
CA ALA A 59 -1.49 19.26 -10.11
C ALA A 59 -1.91 20.12 -8.91
N GLY A 60 -3.19 20.48 -8.84
CA GLY A 60 -3.75 21.17 -7.68
C GLY A 60 -3.87 20.26 -6.47
N LYS A 61 -4.34 19.01 -6.68
CA LYS A 61 -4.52 18.01 -5.62
C LYS A 61 -3.85 16.69 -6.02
N ILE A 62 -3.07 16.13 -5.12
CA ILE A 62 -2.41 14.83 -5.31
C ILE A 62 -2.89 13.87 -4.23
N PHE A 63 -3.57 12.80 -4.65
CA PHE A 63 -3.94 11.69 -3.79
C PHE A 63 -3.01 10.52 -4.06
N LEU A 64 -2.44 9.96 -3.00
CA LEU A 64 -1.58 8.79 -3.09
C LEU A 64 -2.38 7.55 -2.69
N LEU A 65 -2.27 6.49 -3.49
CA LEU A 65 -2.85 5.19 -3.16
C LEU A 65 -1.75 4.15 -3.11
N GLY A 66 -1.70 3.39 -2.02
CA GLY A 66 -0.81 2.26 -1.89
C GLY A 66 -1.54 1.00 -1.46
N ARG A 67 -1.19 -0.13 -2.11
CA ARG A 67 -1.75 -1.44 -1.82
C ARG A 67 -0.73 -2.32 -1.09
N SER A 68 -1.14 -3.01 -0.02
CA SER A 68 -0.30 -3.95 0.73
C SER A 68 1.04 -3.31 1.13
N LEU A 69 2.20 -3.89 0.84
CA LEU A 69 3.52 -3.29 1.07
C LEU A 69 3.65 -1.88 0.45
N GLY A 70 3.10 -1.68 -0.76
CA GLY A 70 3.05 -0.35 -1.37
C GLY A 70 2.22 0.66 -0.57
N GLY A 71 1.29 0.18 0.27
CA GLY A 71 0.56 1.01 1.23
C GLY A 71 1.45 1.51 2.36
N ALA A 72 2.35 0.66 2.87
CA ALA A 72 3.35 1.08 3.84
C ALA A 72 4.32 2.12 3.23
N ALA A 73 4.82 1.87 2.01
CA ALA A 73 5.64 2.84 1.28
C ALA A 73 4.91 4.17 1.05
N ALA A 74 3.62 4.11 0.67
CA ALA A 74 2.79 5.28 0.46
C ALA A 74 2.56 6.08 1.76
N LEU A 75 2.34 5.42 2.88
CA LEU A 75 2.19 6.06 4.19
C LEU A 75 3.46 6.81 4.59
N VAL A 76 4.62 6.17 4.43
CA VAL A 76 5.93 6.78 4.73
C VAL A 76 6.18 7.98 3.81
N ALA A 77 6.09 7.82 2.49
CA ALA A 77 6.31 8.90 1.54
C ALA A 77 5.34 10.08 1.75
N ALA A 78 4.05 9.78 1.97
CA ALA A 78 3.06 10.81 2.25
C ALA A 78 3.33 11.55 3.59
N SER A 79 3.87 10.87 4.61
CA SER A 79 4.19 11.51 5.89
C SER A 79 5.30 12.56 5.75
N ARG A 80 6.21 12.37 4.80
CA ARG A 80 7.35 13.25 4.50
C ARG A 80 6.99 14.38 3.52
N SER A 81 5.81 14.30 2.89
CA SER A 81 5.42 15.22 1.82
C SER A 81 4.28 16.13 2.25
N ALA A 82 4.47 17.43 2.21
CA ALA A 82 3.46 18.43 2.52
C ALA A 82 2.41 18.62 1.41
N TYR A 83 2.70 18.17 0.19
CA TYR A 83 1.83 18.41 -0.98
C TYR A 83 0.89 17.24 -1.29
N ILE A 84 0.96 16.15 -0.56
CA ILE A 84 -0.03 15.07 -0.69
C ILE A 84 -1.32 15.49 -0.01
N THR A 85 -2.38 15.60 -0.80
CA THR A 85 -3.70 16.05 -0.35
C THR A 85 -4.40 15.00 0.50
N GLY A 86 -4.31 13.72 0.13
CA GLY A 86 -4.91 12.61 0.86
C GLY A 86 -4.27 11.27 0.52
N LEU A 87 -4.57 10.26 1.34
CA LEU A 87 -3.98 8.93 1.24
C LEU A 87 -5.06 7.86 1.23
N VAL A 88 -4.89 6.87 0.36
CA VAL A 88 -5.69 5.63 0.35
C VAL A 88 -4.77 4.47 0.70
N LEU A 89 -5.09 3.76 1.77
CA LEU A 89 -4.45 2.53 2.20
C LEU A 89 -5.37 1.35 1.85
N TRP A 90 -4.98 0.60 0.82
CA TRP A 90 -5.73 -0.56 0.32
C TRP A 90 -5.06 -1.85 0.78
N ALA A 91 -5.71 -2.60 1.69
CA ALA A 91 -5.16 -3.81 2.32
C ALA A 91 -3.71 -3.60 2.82
N ALA A 92 -3.45 -2.45 3.41
CA ALA A 92 -2.11 -2.04 3.82
C ALA A 92 -1.81 -2.44 5.26
N PRO A 93 -0.61 -2.98 5.54
CA PRO A 93 -0.20 -3.29 6.89
C PRO A 93 0.21 -2.04 7.68
N ASN A 94 0.01 -2.09 9.00
CA ASN A 94 0.64 -1.21 9.97
C ASN A 94 1.64 -1.94 10.88
N ASP A 95 1.71 -3.25 10.75
CA ASP A 95 2.71 -4.14 11.34
C ASP A 95 3.29 -5.04 10.24
N LEU A 96 4.44 -4.63 9.71
CA LEU A 96 5.12 -5.35 8.62
C LEU A 96 5.69 -6.69 9.09
N GLN A 97 6.19 -6.76 10.32
CA GLN A 97 6.79 -7.99 10.84
C GLN A 97 5.73 -9.07 11.00
N ALA A 98 4.61 -8.76 11.64
CA ALA A 98 3.49 -9.69 11.77
C ALA A 98 2.94 -10.10 10.40
N THR A 99 2.78 -9.14 9.47
CA THR A 99 2.29 -9.40 8.12
C THR A 99 3.20 -10.36 7.36
N PHE A 100 4.51 -10.11 7.32
CA PHE A 100 5.41 -10.95 6.53
C PHE A 100 5.77 -12.25 7.23
N ARG A 101 5.69 -12.35 8.55
CA ARG A 101 5.71 -13.62 9.25
C ARG A 101 4.54 -14.51 8.86
N ASN A 102 3.35 -13.91 8.70
CA ASN A 102 2.16 -14.62 8.21
C ASN A 102 2.28 -15.00 6.73
N ALA A 103 2.67 -14.06 5.87
CA ALA A 103 2.71 -14.23 4.42
C ALA A 103 3.80 -15.22 3.94
N LEU A 104 4.96 -15.23 4.57
CA LEU A 104 6.08 -16.13 4.24
C LEU A 104 6.02 -17.46 5.01
N GLY A 105 5.28 -17.50 6.11
CA GLY A 105 5.33 -18.56 7.09
C GLY A 105 6.48 -18.38 8.09
N ALA A 106 6.30 -18.95 9.29
CA ALA A 106 7.24 -18.76 10.40
C ALA A 106 8.66 -19.26 10.09
N GLU A 107 8.78 -20.38 9.39
CA GLU A 107 10.07 -20.99 9.05
C GLU A 107 10.88 -20.06 8.13
N ALA A 108 10.31 -19.66 7.01
CA ALA A 108 10.97 -18.76 6.04
C ALA A 108 11.30 -17.38 6.66
N TYR A 109 10.38 -16.84 7.45
CA TYR A 109 10.62 -15.58 8.16
C TYR A 109 11.77 -15.71 9.17
N ASN A 110 11.84 -16.81 9.93
CA ASN A 110 12.92 -17.05 10.90
C ASN A 110 14.27 -17.28 10.19
N ALA A 111 14.29 -17.95 9.03
CA ALA A 111 15.48 -18.12 8.22
C ALA A 111 16.07 -16.77 7.76
N LEU A 112 15.22 -15.87 7.24
CA LEU A 112 15.62 -14.50 6.92
C LEU A 112 16.14 -13.74 8.16
N SER A 113 15.48 -13.90 9.31
CA SER A 113 15.88 -13.26 10.57
C SER A 113 17.23 -13.77 11.07
N ALA A 114 17.57 -15.03 10.74
CA ALA A 114 18.86 -15.65 11.05
C ALA A 114 19.97 -15.33 10.02
N GLY A 115 19.70 -14.44 9.06
CA GLY A 115 20.69 -14.00 8.08
C GLY A 115 20.73 -14.87 6.81
N GLN A 116 19.77 -15.79 6.61
CA GLN A 116 19.71 -16.61 5.41
C GLN A 116 19.00 -15.90 4.27
N THR A 117 19.39 -16.20 3.04
CA THR A 117 18.71 -15.73 1.83
C THR A 117 17.65 -16.77 1.42
N LEU A 118 16.46 -16.31 1.06
CA LEU A 118 15.39 -17.13 0.51
C LEU A 118 15.31 -17.00 -1.00
N TYR A 119 15.13 -18.13 -1.65
CA TYR A 119 14.86 -18.22 -3.09
C TYR A 119 13.43 -18.71 -3.25
N LEU A 120 12.58 -17.85 -3.78
CA LEU A 120 11.18 -18.13 -4.08
C LEU A 120 11.02 -18.31 -5.59
N ASN A 121 10.34 -19.38 -5.99
CA ASN A 121 9.99 -19.61 -7.39
C ASN A 121 8.54 -20.13 -7.43
N ASP A 122 7.64 -19.31 -7.96
CA ASP A 122 6.23 -19.63 -8.11
C ASP A 122 5.68 -19.07 -9.44
N GLU A 123 4.38 -19.11 -9.63
CA GLU A 123 3.69 -18.59 -10.83
C GLU A 123 4.01 -17.11 -11.15
N ARG A 124 4.48 -16.34 -10.17
CA ARG A 124 4.93 -14.95 -10.33
C ARG A 124 6.40 -14.83 -10.68
N GLY A 125 7.09 -15.96 -10.92
CA GLY A 125 8.50 -16.04 -11.26
C GLY A 125 9.42 -16.16 -10.06
N GLU A 126 10.71 -15.97 -10.32
CA GLU A 126 11.76 -16.07 -9.32
C GLU A 126 11.88 -14.77 -8.50
N LEU A 127 12.17 -14.92 -7.23
CA LEU A 127 12.49 -13.81 -6.34
C LEU A 127 13.52 -14.27 -5.31
N THR A 128 14.56 -13.48 -5.14
CA THR A 128 15.52 -13.63 -4.06
C THR A 128 15.23 -12.60 -2.98
N LEU A 129 15.00 -13.06 -1.75
CA LEU A 129 14.88 -12.21 -0.57
C LEU A 129 16.11 -12.34 0.29
N THR A 130 16.82 -11.25 0.48
CA THR A 130 17.92 -11.16 1.44
C THR A 130 17.41 -10.76 2.83
N PRO A 131 18.17 -10.94 3.91
CA PRO A 131 17.81 -10.48 5.26
C PRO A 131 17.40 -9.00 5.31
N ASP A 132 17.94 -8.18 4.43
CA ASP A 132 17.60 -6.74 4.33
C ASP A 132 16.11 -6.50 4.12
N PHE A 133 15.40 -7.46 3.51
CA PHE A 133 13.96 -7.35 3.30
C PHE A 133 13.20 -7.14 4.61
N ILE A 134 13.53 -7.89 5.66
CA ILE A 134 12.82 -7.79 6.95
C ILE A 134 13.51 -6.85 7.94
N THR A 135 14.84 -6.74 7.89
CA THR A 135 15.57 -5.84 8.80
C THR A 135 15.29 -4.36 8.50
N ASP A 136 14.99 -4.04 7.25
CA ASP A 136 14.62 -2.70 6.81
C ASP A 136 13.30 -2.21 7.45
N PHE A 137 12.40 -3.12 7.81
CA PHE A 137 11.12 -2.76 8.45
C PHE A 137 11.33 -2.02 9.79
N ALA A 138 12.39 -2.33 10.52
CA ALA A 138 12.70 -1.69 11.80
C ALA A 138 13.00 -0.20 11.70
N LYS A 139 13.28 0.31 10.50
CA LYS A 139 13.51 1.74 10.24
C LYS A 139 12.23 2.57 10.30
N TYR A 140 11.05 1.92 10.30
CA TYR A 140 9.78 2.60 10.11
C TYR A 140 8.77 2.26 11.22
N ASP A 141 8.45 3.24 12.03
CA ASP A 141 7.32 3.18 12.97
C ASP A 141 6.04 3.63 12.25
N LEU A 142 5.41 2.70 11.49
CA LEU A 142 4.18 3.00 10.76
C LEU A 142 3.05 3.43 11.68
N GLN A 143 2.96 2.85 12.88
CA GLN A 143 1.94 3.23 13.85
C GLN A 143 2.20 4.63 14.42
N GLY A 144 3.46 5.00 14.67
CA GLY A 144 3.85 6.36 15.05
C GLY A 144 3.50 7.39 13.96
N ILE A 145 3.74 7.05 12.69
CA ILE A 145 3.32 7.89 11.56
C ILE A 145 1.79 8.07 11.56
N LEU A 146 1.02 7.01 11.78
CA LEU A 146 -0.45 7.06 11.84
C LEU A 146 -0.95 7.91 13.01
N ARG A 147 -0.34 7.82 14.20
CA ARG A 147 -0.69 8.67 15.36
C ARG A 147 -0.49 10.15 15.07
N ASN A 148 0.46 10.47 14.18
CA ASN A 148 0.77 11.84 13.74
C ASN A 148 0.04 12.25 12.46
N TRP A 149 -0.73 11.33 11.83
CA TRP A 149 -1.51 11.62 10.63
C TRP A 149 -2.73 12.48 10.99
N ARG A 150 -2.68 13.76 10.64
CA ARG A 150 -3.72 14.73 11.00
C ARG A 150 -4.03 15.66 9.83
N LYS A 151 -5.28 16.14 9.78
CA LYS A 151 -5.76 17.18 8.85
C LYS A 151 -5.74 16.79 7.35
N ARG A 152 -5.23 15.62 7.00
CA ARG A 152 -5.25 15.12 5.62
C ARG A 152 -6.18 13.91 5.52
N PRO A 153 -7.08 13.89 4.51
CA PRO A 153 -8.02 12.79 4.35
C PRO A 153 -7.30 11.44 4.22
N LEU A 154 -7.80 10.45 4.94
CA LEU A 154 -7.33 9.06 4.88
C LEU A 154 -8.51 8.12 4.60
N LEU A 155 -8.40 7.34 3.53
CA LEU A 155 -9.26 6.19 3.28
C LEU A 155 -8.50 4.91 3.60
N ILE A 156 -9.10 4.05 4.41
CA ILE A 156 -8.61 2.71 4.71
C ILE A 156 -9.62 1.74 4.11
N LEU A 157 -9.19 0.93 3.16
CA LEU A 157 -10.00 -0.07 2.47
C LEU A 157 -9.40 -1.44 2.71
N HIS A 158 -10.18 -2.38 3.25
CA HIS A 158 -9.67 -3.70 3.64
C HIS A 158 -10.70 -4.81 3.41
N GLY A 159 -10.21 -6.01 3.11
CA GLY A 159 -11.03 -7.21 3.04
C GLY A 159 -11.30 -7.81 4.41
N GLU A 160 -12.53 -8.22 4.68
CA GLU A 160 -12.88 -8.85 5.96
C GLU A 160 -12.13 -10.17 6.17
N LYS A 161 -11.93 -10.93 5.06
CA LYS A 161 -11.26 -12.23 5.06
C LYS A 161 -9.83 -12.17 4.50
N ASP A 162 -9.16 -11.03 4.68
CA ASP A 162 -7.78 -10.87 4.26
C ASP A 162 -6.86 -11.81 5.05
N GLU A 163 -6.34 -12.81 4.37
CA GLU A 163 -5.50 -13.88 4.92
C GLU A 163 -4.04 -13.46 5.07
N THR A 164 -3.63 -12.37 4.41
CA THR A 164 -2.25 -11.86 4.42
C THR A 164 -2.06 -10.76 5.45
N VAL A 165 -2.91 -9.74 5.39
CA VAL A 165 -2.92 -8.62 6.33
C VAL A 165 -4.20 -8.71 7.15
N ALA A 166 -4.10 -9.13 8.40
CA ALA A 166 -5.28 -9.28 9.26
C ALA A 166 -6.11 -7.99 9.31
N VAL A 167 -7.42 -8.10 9.15
CA VAL A 167 -8.36 -6.95 9.14
C VAL A 167 -8.26 -6.08 10.38
N ASP A 168 -7.78 -6.63 11.49
CA ASP A 168 -7.54 -5.87 12.73
C ASP A 168 -6.45 -4.81 12.58
N GLN A 169 -5.51 -4.99 11.65
CA GLN A 169 -4.55 -3.94 11.33
C GLN A 169 -5.25 -2.71 10.70
N ALA A 170 -6.27 -2.92 9.86
CA ALA A 170 -7.06 -1.81 9.31
C ALA A 170 -7.87 -1.10 10.40
N ARG A 171 -8.45 -1.85 11.34
CA ARG A 171 -9.15 -1.27 12.51
C ARG A 171 -8.19 -0.47 13.39
N LEU A 172 -6.99 -1.00 13.65
CA LEU A 172 -5.96 -0.29 14.40
C LEU A 172 -5.47 0.96 13.66
N THR A 173 -5.24 0.87 12.35
CA THR A 173 -4.91 2.04 11.51
C THR A 173 -5.99 3.12 11.64
N PHE A 174 -7.26 2.73 11.58
CA PHE A 174 -8.36 3.67 11.77
C PHE A 174 -8.38 4.25 13.19
N ALA A 175 -8.13 3.46 14.21
CA ALA A 175 -8.09 3.94 15.59
C ALA A 175 -6.96 4.97 15.81
N LEU A 176 -5.77 4.71 15.28
CA LEU A 176 -4.57 5.54 15.47
C LEU A 176 -4.61 6.86 14.70
N ALA A 177 -5.08 6.84 13.44
CA ALA A 177 -5.05 8.01 12.60
C ALA A 177 -6.02 9.11 13.07
N GLY A 178 -5.64 10.36 12.86
CA GLY A 178 -6.52 11.51 13.10
C GLY A 178 -7.56 11.71 12.00
N VAL A 179 -8.49 12.63 12.24
CA VAL A 179 -9.53 13.00 11.27
C VAL A 179 -8.97 14.02 10.23
N PRO A 180 -9.53 14.06 9.01
CA PRO A 180 -10.66 13.25 8.51
C PRO A 180 -10.21 11.86 8.03
N LYS A 181 -10.94 10.82 8.39
CA LYS A 181 -10.64 9.42 8.03
C LYS A 181 -11.92 8.63 7.74
N LYS A 182 -11.82 7.64 6.86
CA LYS A 182 -12.89 6.67 6.57
C LYS A 182 -12.31 5.26 6.58
N LEU A 183 -13.01 4.30 7.18
CA LEU A 183 -12.72 2.88 7.11
C LEU A 183 -13.83 2.19 6.32
N VAL A 184 -13.43 1.40 5.32
CA VAL A 184 -14.32 0.54 4.55
C VAL A 184 -13.82 -0.88 4.65
N ILE A 185 -14.61 -1.76 5.25
CA ILE A 185 -14.37 -3.20 5.26
C ILE A 185 -15.27 -3.84 4.21
N ILE A 186 -14.68 -4.52 3.25
CA ILE A 186 -15.41 -5.28 2.23
C ILE A 186 -15.71 -6.66 2.79
N ASN A 187 -16.99 -6.91 3.08
CA ASN A 187 -17.46 -8.20 3.60
C ASN A 187 -17.12 -9.32 2.61
N GLY A 188 -16.50 -10.38 3.12
CA GLY A 188 -16.03 -11.53 2.34
C GLY A 188 -14.81 -11.27 1.47
N GLY A 189 -14.28 -10.05 1.43
CA GLY A 189 -13.08 -9.70 0.65
C GLY A 189 -11.82 -10.36 1.20
N ASP A 190 -11.05 -11.01 0.32
CA ASP A 190 -9.71 -11.54 0.55
C ASP A 190 -8.64 -10.45 0.37
N HIS A 191 -7.35 -10.76 0.60
CA HIS A 191 -6.24 -9.83 0.37
C HIS A 191 -6.22 -9.29 -1.06
N SER A 192 -6.60 -10.11 -2.00
CA SER A 192 -6.60 -9.79 -3.42
C SER A 192 -7.90 -9.15 -3.90
N PHE A 193 -8.96 -9.10 -3.11
CA PHE A 193 -10.30 -8.65 -3.54
C PHE A 193 -10.80 -9.42 -4.76
N THR A 194 -10.59 -10.74 -4.82
CA THR A 194 -10.77 -11.57 -6.01
C THR A 194 -12.12 -11.35 -6.68
N ASN A 195 -13.21 -11.36 -5.95
CA ASN A 195 -14.56 -11.11 -6.49
C ASN A 195 -15.12 -9.73 -6.08
N HIS A 196 -14.29 -8.87 -5.53
CA HIS A 196 -14.72 -7.60 -4.93
C HIS A 196 -13.99 -6.38 -5.51
N GLY A 197 -13.17 -6.56 -6.56
CA GLY A 197 -12.34 -5.50 -7.15
C GLY A 197 -13.14 -4.27 -7.58
N ASN A 198 -14.26 -4.46 -8.30
CA ASN A 198 -15.12 -3.36 -8.75
C ASN A 198 -15.74 -2.61 -7.57
N LYS A 199 -16.22 -3.32 -6.54
CA LYS A 199 -16.77 -2.71 -5.34
C LYS A 199 -15.72 -1.88 -4.61
N ALA A 200 -14.52 -2.44 -4.46
CA ALA A 200 -13.41 -1.77 -3.82
C ALA A 200 -12.97 -0.51 -4.61
N ALA A 201 -12.89 -0.62 -5.94
CA ALA A 201 -12.59 0.53 -6.80
C ALA A 201 -13.65 1.63 -6.70
N ALA A 202 -14.94 1.25 -6.70
CA ALA A 202 -16.05 2.20 -6.55
C ALA A 202 -15.98 3.01 -5.23
N GLU A 203 -15.62 2.35 -4.11
CA GLU A 203 -15.43 3.03 -2.83
C GLU A 203 -14.28 4.06 -2.88
N VAL A 204 -13.18 3.71 -3.55
CA VAL A 204 -12.05 4.64 -3.74
C VAL A 204 -12.46 5.81 -4.62
N VAL A 205 -13.09 5.55 -5.76
CA VAL A 205 -13.49 6.60 -6.72
C VAL A 205 -14.54 7.53 -6.12
N GLY A 206 -15.54 6.99 -5.41
CA GLY A 206 -16.52 7.79 -4.68
C GLY A 206 -15.84 8.70 -3.65
N TRP A 207 -14.90 8.16 -2.88
CA TRP A 207 -14.16 8.92 -1.89
C TRP A 207 -13.30 10.04 -2.52
N LEU A 208 -12.73 9.79 -3.71
CA LEU A 208 -11.96 10.78 -4.46
C LEU A 208 -12.88 11.89 -5.00
N LYS A 209 -14.01 11.54 -5.64
CA LYS A 209 -14.98 12.49 -6.20
C LYS A 209 -15.47 13.53 -5.16
N ASP A 210 -15.65 13.09 -3.91
CA ASP A 210 -16.04 13.98 -2.80
C ASP A 210 -14.94 14.99 -2.40
N ARG A 211 -13.71 14.86 -2.93
CA ARG A 211 -12.52 15.63 -2.48
C ARG A 211 -11.76 16.34 -3.59
N LEU A 212 -12.11 16.05 -4.84
CA LEU A 212 -11.58 16.75 -6.01
C LEU A 212 -12.28 18.08 -6.22
#